data_cdea5d844568c9dd122060f402efdde6
#
_entry.id   cdea5d844568c9dd122060f402efdde6
#
_cell.length_a   1.000
_cell.length_b   1.000
_cell.length_c   1.000
_cell.angle_alpha   90.00
_cell.angle_beta   90.00
_cell.angle_gamma   90.00
#
_symmetry.space_group_name_H-M   'P 1'
#
loop_
_entity.id
_entity.type
_entity.pdbx_description
1 polymer ?
#
loop_
_entity_poly.entity_id
_entity_poly.type
_entity_poly.pdbx_seq_one_letter_code
_entity_poly.pdbx_strand_id
1 'polypeptide(L)'
;MRVEILQELGPDDARLEIPWASADDPTLAYVDLKTFPDHAEELDECRSRPVLGSLLRAINRPDSLLRSAKCHVWITHELAEEERWDFDFPVKVASYLDLLFDSPDLNANLAPHLRLAEEIARGMKETRLQAQMDIAVRRCLFHAEENWGYYLTLFIHAYGATENEAETAWTLALLNLREVLGGLTEETVNTGGLGRWGSAN
;
A
#
# COMPACT_ATOMS: atom_id res chain seq x y z
N MET A 1 -6.04 12.31 8.18
CA MET A 1 -5.16 11.16 8.44
C MET A 1 -3.70 11.62 8.39
N ARG A 2 -2.84 11.14 9.28
CA ARG A 2 -1.38 11.36 9.19
C ARG A 2 -0.83 10.50 8.08
N VAL A 3 0.09 11.05 7.25
CA VAL A 3 0.75 10.28 6.19
C VAL A 3 2.23 10.66 6.16
N GLU A 4 3.09 9.64 6.19
CA GLU A 4 4.54 9.77 6.08
C GLU A 4 5.07 8.99 4.88
N ILE A 5 6.15 9.48 4.27
CA ILE A 5 6.84 8.79 3.17
C ILE A 5 8.23 8.43 3.67
N LEU A 6 8.58 7.16 3.57
CA LEU A 6 9.86 6.60 4.00
C LEU A 6 10.62 6.05 2.79
N GLN A 7 11.92 6.14 2.82
CA GLN A 7 12.80 5.50 1.84
C GLN A 7 13.66 4.46 2.57
N GLU A 8 13.34 3.20 2.38
CA GLU A 8 14.03 2.05 2.97
C GLU A 8 14.81 1.34 1.85
N LEU A 9 15.97 1.91 1.49
CA LEU A 9 16.79 1.50 0.34
C LEU A 9 18.17 1.00 0.75
N GLY A 10 18.42 0.91 2.06
CA GLY A 10 19.67 0.42 2.64
C GLY A 10 19.93 -1.08 2.38
N PRO A 11 21.13 -1.56 2.62
CA PRO A 11 21.48 -2.96 2.43
C PRO A 11 20.75 -3.90 3.41
N ASP A 12 20.39 -3.40 4.59
CA ASP A 12 19.74 -4.16 5.66
C ASP A 12 18.22 -3.95 5.72
N ASP A 13 17.68 -3.08 4.86
CA ASP A 13 16.24 -2.84 4.79
C ASP A 13 15.50 -4.03 4.17
N ALA A 14 14.20 -4.12 4.48
CA ALA A 14 13.33 -5.17 3.98
C ALA A 14 13.27 -5.18 2.45
N ARG A 15 13.33 -6.35 1.86
CA ARG A 15 13.27 -6.58 0.41
C ARG A 15 12.16 -7.56 0.08
N LEU A 16 11.56 -7.37 -1.08
CA LEU A 16 10.57 -8.27 -1.61
C LEU A 16 11.17 -9.06 -2.78
N GLU A 17 10.96 -10.36 -2.80
CA GLU A 17 11.28 -11.21 -3.95
C GLU A 17 9.98 -11.55 -4.70
N ILE A 18 9.97 -11.41 -6.01
CA ILE A 18 8.78 -11.64 -6.85
C ILE A 18 9.08 -12.74 -7.87
N PRO A 19 8.29 -13.83 -7.87
CA PRO A 19 7.23 -14.20 -6.92
C PRO A 19 7.80 -14.54 -5.54
N TRP A 20 7.09 -14.18 -4.49
CA TRP A 20 7.47 -14.52 -3.12
C TRP A 20 6.82 -15.83 -2.65
N ALA A 21 7.47 -16.50 -1.72
CA ALA A 21 6.90 -17.61 -0.95
C ALA A 21 7.34 -17.49 0.50
N SER A 22 6.50 -17.94 1.43
CA SER A 22 6.90 -18.02 2.84
C SER A 22 7.89 -19.14 3.04
N ALA A 23 8.95 -18.86 3.79
CA ALA A 23 9.92 -19.89 4.17
C ALA A 23 9.35 -20.88 5.20
N ASP A 24 8.42 -20.40 6.05
CA ASP A 24 7.84 -21.16 7.14
C ASP A 24 6.57 -21.92 6.73
N ASP A 25 5.84 -21.41 5.74
CA ASP A 25 4.62 -22.03 5.22
C ASP A 25 4.55 -21.95 3.69
N PRO A 26 4.88 -23.05 2.99
CA PRO A 26 4.86 -23.09 1.52
C PRO A 26 3.46 -22.86 0.90
N THR A 27 2.39 -22.95 1.67
CA THR A 27 1.04 -22.64 1.18
C THR A 27 0.80 -21.13 1.04
N LEU A 28 1.61 -20.33 1.72
CA LEU A 28 1.59 -18.88 1.63
C LEU A 28 2.59 -18.42 0.55
N ALA A 29 2.08 -18.11 -0.62
CA ALA A 29 2.87 -17.71 -1.77
C ALA A 29 2.20 -16.59 -2.56
N TYR A 30 2.96 -15.99 -3.45
CA TYR A 30 2.48 -14.97 -4.37
C TYR A 30 1.31 -15.46 -5.21
N VAL A 31 0.22 -14.70 -5.19
CA VAL A 31 -0.95 -14.92 -6.04
C VAL A 31 -1.02 -13.78 -7.06
N ASP A 32 -0.95 -14.11 -8.35
CA ASP A 32 -1.07 -13.13 -9.42
C ASP A 32 -2.53 -12.71 -9.63
N LEU A 33 -2.97 -11.74 -8.85
CA LEU A 33 -4.32 -11.19 -8.95
C LEU A 33 -4.54 -10.35 -10.22
N LYS A 34 -3.49 -9.97 -10.93
CA LYS A 34 -3.61 -9.27 -12.22
C LYS A 34 -4.10 -10.23 -13.31
N THR A 35 -3.56 -11.45 -13.31
CA THR A 35 -3.97 -12.51 -14.24
C THR A 35 -5.23 -13.24 -13.76
N PHE A 36 -5.38 -13.41 -12.44
CA PHE A 36 -6.46 -14.19 -11.84
C PHE A 36 -7.18 -13.38 -10.74
N PRO A 37 -7.96 -12.33 -11.10
CA PRO A 37 -8.56 -11.40 -10.14
C PRO A 37 -9.57 -12.07 -9.18
N ASP A 38 -10.20 -13.16 -9.59
CA ASP A 38 -11.17 -13.89 -8.78
C ASP A 38 -10.50 -14.62 -7.59
N HIS A 39 -9.19 -14.89 -7.66
CA HIS A 39 -8.45 -15.47 -6.54
C HIS A 39 -8.38 -14.51 -5.33
N ALA A 40 -8.69 -13.23 -5.48
CA ALA A 40 -8.82 -12.32 -4.35
C ALA A 40 -9.89 -12.80 -3.33
N GLU A 41 -10.92 -13.52 -3.77
CA GLU A 41 -11.97 -14.06 -2.90
C GLU A 41 -11.52 -15.31 -2.12
N GLU A 42 -10.43 -15.94 -2.55
CA GLU A 42 -9.84 -17.11 -1.91
C GLU A 42 -8.91 -16.72 -0.76
N LEU A 43 -8.44 -15.47 -0.71
CA LEU A 43 -7.59 -14.98 0.37
C LEU A 43 -8.39 -14.84 1.67
N ASP A 44 -7.86 -15.40 2.75
CA ASP A 44 -8.53 -15.41 4.07
C ASP A 44 -8.76 -13.98 4.60
N GLU A 45 -7.83 -13.06 4.36
CA GLU A 45 -7.98 -11.66 4.69
C GLU A 45 -9.15 -11.00 3.95
N CYS A 46 -9.38 -11.36 2.68
CA CYS A 46 -10.48 -10.82 1.88
C CYS A 46 -11.83 -11.43 2.26
N ARG A 47 -11.86 -12.70 2.65
CA ARG A 47 -13.08 -13.37 3.15
C ARG A 47 -13.56 -12.71 4.44
N SER A 48 -12.64 -12.42 5.34
CA SER A 48 -12.98 -11.78 6.62
C SER A 48 -13.24 -10.27 6.49
N ARG A 49 -12.66 -9.63 5.47
CA ARG A 49 -12.72 -8.18 5.23
C ARG A 49 -12.99 -7.85 3.75
N PRO A 50 -14.26 -7.86 3.30
CA PRO A 50 -14.62 -7.67 1.89
C PRO A 50 -14.13 -6.35 1.27
N VAL A 51 -13.90 -5.31 2.08
CA VAL A 51 -13.34 -4.03 1.61
C VAL A 51 -11.93 -4.20 1.06
N LEU A 52 -11.10 -5.05 1.68
CA LEU A 52 -9.76 -5.38 1.18
C LEU A 52 -9.84 -6.09 -0.17
N GLY A 53 -10.71 -7.09 -0.31
CA GLY A 53 -10.95 -7.76 -1.59
C GLY A 53 -11.41 -6.79 -2.69
N SER A 54 -12.27 -5.81 -2.34
CA SER A 54 -12.68 -4.76 -3.27
C SER A 54 -11.52 -3.85 -3.70
N LEU A 55 -10.62 -3.49 -2.77
CA LEU A 55 -9.42 -2.72 -3.07
C LEU A 55 -8.46 -3.52 -3.96
N LEU A 56 -8.18 -4.78 -3.62
CA LEU A 56 -7.28 -5.63 -4.42
C LEU A 56 -7.80 -5.83 -5.85
N ARG A 57 -9.10 -6.05 -6.04
CA ARG A 57 -9.69 -6.12 -7.38
C ARG A 57 -9.53 -4.81 -8.16
N ALA A 58 -9.69 -3.65 -7.49
CA ALA A 58 -9.50 -2.36 -8.14
C ALA A 58 -8.04 -2.12 -8.57
N ILE A 59 -7.07 -2.48 -7.72
CA ILE A 59 -5.64 -2.38 -8.01
C ILE A 59 -5.23 -3.29 -9.17
N ASN A 60 -5.77 -4.50 -9.21
CA ASN A 60 -5.38 -5.53 -10.19
C ASN A 60 -6.27 -5.57 -11.44
N ARG A 61 -7.11 -4.55 -11.70
CA ARG A 61 -7.85 -4.46 -12.97
C ARG A 61 -6.89 -4.46 -14.16
N PRO A 62 -7.30 -5.01 -15.32
CA PRO A 62 -6.44 -5.05 -16.50
C PRO A 62 -5.94 -3.69 -16.97
N ASP A 63 -6.72 -2.63 -16.75
CA ASP A 63 -6.41 -1.24 -17.11
C ASP A 63 -5.72 -0.45 -15.99
N SER A 64 -5.45 -1.07 -14.85
CA SER A 64 -4.72 -0.43 -13.75
C SER A 64 -3.23 -0.40 -14.03
N LEU A 65 -2.57 0.70 -13.67
CA LEU A 65 -1.11 0.84 -13.71
C LEU A 65 -0.41 0.00 -12.66
N LEU A 66 -1.14 -0.48 -11.66
CA LEU A 66 -0.62 -1.14 -10.47
C LEU A 66 -1.03 -2.60 -10.43
N ARG A 67 -0.26 -3.35 -9.66
CA ARG A 67 -0.56 -4.70 -9.20
C ARG A 67 -0.18 -4.83 -7.73
N SER A 68 -0.92 -5.65 -6.98
CA SER A 68 -0.57 -5.99 -5.61
C SER A 68 0.37 -7.19 -5.57
N ALA A 69 1.26 -7.23 -4.58
CA ALA A 69 2.19 -8.35 -4.39
C ALA A 69 1.89 -9.12 -3.11
N LYS A 70 1.74 -8.42 -1.99
CA LYS A 70 1.52 -9.04 -0.69
C LYS A 70 0.64 -8.14 0.16
N CYS A 71 -0.18 -8.71 1.02
CA CYS A 71 -0.95 -7.97 2.00
C CYS A 71 -1.15 -8.80 3.26
N HIS A 72 -1.38 -8.12 4.37
CA HIS A 72 -1.82 -8.75 5.62
C HIS A 72 -2.56 -7.74 6.48
N VAL A 73 -3.44 -8.21 7.35
CA VAL A 73 -4.21 -7.38 8.27
C VAL A 73 -4.39 -8.09 9.62
N TRP A 74 -4.17 -7.34 10.70
CA TRP A 74 -4.35 -7.87 12.06
C TRP A 74 -4.92 -6.81 13.00
N ILE A 75 -5.46 -7.27 14.12
CA ILE A 75 -5.90 -6.41 15.22
C ILE A 75 -4.91 -6.59 16.37
N THR A 76 -4.56 -5.50 17.05
CA THR A 76 -3.72 -5.54 18.22
C THR A 76 -4.15 -4.52 19.27
N HIS A 77 -3.89 -4.85 20.54
CA HIS A 77 -4.02 -3.97 21.69
C HIS A 77 -2.64 -3.50 22.20
N GLU A 78 -1.58 -3.97 21.52
CA GLU A 78 -0.20 -3.56 21.81
C GLU A 78 0.13 -2.38 20.90
N LEU A 79 0.14 -1.18 21.47
CA LEU A 79 0.51 0.05 20.79
C LEU A 79 1.88 0.50 21.25
N ALA A 80 2.68 1.05 20.34
CA ALA A 80 3.90 1.75 20.67
C ALA A 80 3.61 2.99 21.53
N GLU A 81 4.61 3.46 22.26
CA GLU A 81 4.41 4.59 23.17
C GLU A 81 4.01 5.86 22.41
N GLU A 82 4.61 6.10 21.25
CA GLU A 82 4.31 7.22 20.37
C GLU A 82 2.87 7.16 19.85
N GLU A 83 2.38 5.96 19.49
CA GLU A 83 1.00 5.77 19.03
C GLU A 83 -0.01 6.08 20.14
N ARG A 84 0.30 5.74 21.39
CA ARG A 84 -0.56 6.05 22.55
C ARG A 84 -0.65 7.55 22.81
N TRP A 85 0.44 8.29 22.59
CA TRP A 85 0.44 9.74 22.74
C TRP A 85 -0.33 10.44 21.62
N ASP A 86 -0.22 9.93 20.39
CA ASP A 86 -0.81 10.59 19.23
C ASP A 86 -2.31 10.30 19.08
N PHE A 87 -2.76 9.10 19.45
CA PHE A 87 -4.14 8.66 19.18
C PHE A 87 -4.98 8.40 20.43
N ASP A 88 -4.37 8.11 21.57
CA ASP A 88 -5.05 7.82 22.86
C ASP A 88 -6.17 6.76 22.77
N PHE A 89 -5.98 5.74 21.93
CA PHE A 89 -6.91 4.63 21.76
C PHE A 89 -6.27 3.30 22.12
N PRO A 90 -7.05 2.35 22.72
CA PRO A 90 -6.51 1.05 23.14
C PRO A 90 -6.41 0.00 22.05
N VAL A 91 -7.04 0.21 20.90
CA VAL A 91 -7.14 -0.78 19.83
C VAL A 91 -6.62 -0.21 18.52
N LYS A 92 -5.83 -1.02 17.80
CA LYS A 92 -5.35 -0.73 16.46
C LYS A 92 -5.70 -1.87 15.51
N VAL A 93 -6.29 -1.54 14.36
CA VAL A 93 -6.26 -2.38 13.16
C VAL A 93 -5.06 -1.95 12.35
N ALA A 94 -4.15 -2.87 12.11
CA ALA A 94 -2.95 -2.65 11.33
C ALA A 94 -2.97 -3.52 10.07
N SER A 95 -2.50 -2.99 8.97
CA SER A 95 -2.35 -3.73 7.73
C SER A 95 -1.14 -3.23 6.94
N TYR A 96 -0.65 -4.07 6.04
CA TYR A 96 0.23 -3.62 4.97
C TYR A 96 -0.26 -4.13 3.62
N LEU A 97 0.10 -3.39 2.58
CA LEU A 97 -0.18 -3.73 1.19
C LEU A 97 1.04 -3.35 0.35
N ASP A 98 1.62 -4.34 -0.32
CA ASP A 98 2.73 -4.15 -1.24
C ASP A 98 2.21 -3.92 -2.66
N LEU A 99 2.65 -2.83 -3.28
CA LEU A 99 2.27 -2.38 -4.61
C LEU A 99 3.46 -2.35 -5.56
N LEU A 100 3.25 -2.84 -6.76
CA LEU A 100 4.16 -2.76 -7.90
C LEU A 100 3.46 -2.02 -9.04
N PHE A 101 4.24 -1.43 -9.93
CA PHE A 101 3.71 -1.11 -11.26
C PHE A 101 3.50 -2.39 -12.07
N ASP A 102 2.54 -2.37 -12.98
CA ASP A 102 2.36 -3.46 -13.94
C ASP A 102 3.43 -3.45 -15.04
N SER A 103 4.08 -2.29 -15.24
CA SER A 103 5.19 -2.10 -16.18
C SER A 103 6.55 -2.43 -15.54
N PRO A 104 7.33 -3.38 -16.10
CA PRO A 104 8.70 -3.65 -15.66
C PRO A 104 9.62 -2.43 -15.72
N ASP A 105 9.48 -1.59 -16.73
CA ASP A 105 10.28 -0.37 -16.90
C ASP A 105 10.06 0.63 -15.76
N LEU A 106 8.81 0.77 -15.30
CA LEU A 106 8.49 1.63 -14.16
C LEU A 106 9.06 1.03 -12.86
N ASN A 107 8.98 -0.29 -12.71
CA ASN A 107 9.53 -0.97 -11.52
C ASN A 107 11.05 -0.86 -11.43
N ALA A 108 11.77 -0.80 -12.53
CA ALA A 108 13.22 -0.64 -12.54
C ALA A 108 13.70 0.75 -12.07
N ASN A 109 12.80 1.74 -11.97
CA ASN A 109 13.14 3.12 -11.70
C ASN A 109 12.57 3.61 -10.36
N LEU A 110 13.38 4.25 -9.53
CA LEU A 110 12.99 4.81 -8.23
C LEU A 110 12.01 6.00 -8.38
N ALA A 111 12.25 6.88 -9.35
CA ALA A 111 11.51 8.13 -9.48
C ALA A 111 9.98 7.96 -9.66
N PRO A 112 9.45 7.01 -10.44
CA PRO A 112 8.02 6.73 -10.48
C PRO A 112 7.43 6.33 -9.12
N HIS A 113 8.16 5.55 -8.33
CA HIS A 113 7.70 5.11 -7.01
C HIS A 113 7.61 6.27 -6.01
N LEU A 114 8.60 7.18 -6.01
CA LEU A 114 8.55 8.39 -5.18
C LEU A 114 7.36 9.26 -5.57
N ARG A 115 7.11 9.46 -6.86
CA ARG A 115 5.94 10.22 -7.33
C ARG A 115 4.62 9.54 -6.94
N LEU A 116 4.52 8.24 -7.10
CA LEU A 116 3.34 7.48 -6.68
C LEU A 116 3.09 7.64 -5.17
N ALA A 117 4.15 7.57 -4.35
CA ALA A 117 4.06 7.80 -2.91
C ALA A 117 3.56 9.21 -2.57
N GLU A 118 4.06 10.24 -3.28
CA GLU A 118 3.61 11.63 -3.12
C GLU A 118 2.14 11.82 -3.52
N GLU A 119 1.69 11.21 -4.62
CA GLU A 119 0.30 11.27 -5.06
C GLU A 119 -0.65 10.60 -4.05
N ILE A 120 -0.29 9.40 -3.59
CA ILE A 120 -1.06 8.71 -2.54
C ILE A 120 -1.09 9.57 -1.27
N ALA A 121 0.05 10.06 -0.82
CA ALA A 121 0.13 10.90 0.38
C ALA A 121 -0.72 12.15 0.28
N ARG A 122 -0.75 12.81 -0.88
CA ARG A 122 -1.57 13.99 -1.11
C ARG A 122 -3.06 13.68 -1.00
N GLY A 123 -3.55 12.64 -1.70
CA GLY A 123 -4.94 12.24 -1.66
C GLY A 123 -5.40 11.77 -0.28
N MET A 124 -4.53 11.06 0.45
CA MET A 124 -4.86 10.50 1.76
C MET A 124 -4.83 11.53 2.90
N LYS A 125 -3.96 12.56 2.85
CA LYS A 125 -3.88 13.62 3.87
C LYS A 125 -5.18 14.42 4.05
N GLU A 126 -5.99 14.54 3.03
CA GLU A 126 -7.25 15.28 3.07
C GLU A 126 -8.34 14.59 3.91
N THR A 127 -8.14 13.33 4.27
CA THR A 127 -9.12 12.56 5.03
C THR A 127 -9.01 12.83 6.54
N ARG A 128 -10.16 13.03 7.20
CA ARG A 128 -10.26 13.22 8.66
C ARG A 128 -10.57 11.89 9.35
N LEU A 129 -9.59 10.99 9.40
CA LEU A 129 -9.72 9.69 10.04
C LEU A 129 -8.74 9.56 11.20
N GLN A 130 -9.13 8.80 12.22
CA GLN A 130 -8.24 8.35 13.29
C GLN A 130 -7.35 7.20 12.76
N ALA A 131 -6.46 7.58 11.85
CA ALA A 131 -5.62 6.65 11.13
C ALA A 131 -4.29 7.30 10.73
N GLN A 132 -3.27 6.46 10.56
CA GLN A 132 -1.96 6.80 10.03
C GLN A 132 -1.67 5.91 8.82
N MET A 133 -0.93 6.45 7.85
CA MET A 133 -0.37 5.69 6.73
C MET A 133 1.10 6.01 6.59
N ASP A 134 1.93 4.96 6.59
CA ASP A 134 3.33 5.08 6.25
C ASP A 134 3.55 4.42 4.88
N ILE A 135 4.15 5.18 3.96
CA ILE A 135 4.41 4.76 2.59
C ILE A 135 5.91 4.52 2.47
N ALA A 136 6.34 3.27 2.52
CA ALA A 136 7.74 2.92 2.40
C ALA A 136 8.07 2.55 0.95
N VAL A 137 9.05 3.26 0.36
CA VAL A 137 9.67 2.89 -0.93
C VAL A 137 10.80 1.94 -0.64
N ARG A 138 10.77 0.73 -1.23
CA ARG A 138 11.65 -0.39 -0.94
C ARG A 138 12.21 -1.02 -2.21
N ARG A 139 13.21 -1.89 -2.05
CA ARG A 139 13.78 -2.68 -3.15
C ARG A 139 13.08 -4.01 -3.31
N CYS A 140 12.93 -4.46 -4.54
CA CYS A 140 12.50 -5.83 -4.86
C CYS A 140 13.44 -6.48 -5.88
N LEU A 141 13.44 -7.82 -5.87
CA LEU A 141 14.11 -8.65 -6.86
C LEU A 141 13.05 -9.39 -7.68
N PHE A 142 13.06 -9.19 -8.99
CA PHE A 142 12.23 -9.95 -9.92
C PHE A 142 12.99 -11.16 -10.41
N HIS A 143 12.62 -12.35 -9.94
CA HIS A 143 13.33 -13.58 -10.28
C HIS A 143 13.27 -13.95 -11.75
N ALA A 144 12.15 -13.67 -12.42
CA ALA A 144 11.97 -14.00 -13.84
C ALA A 144 12.92 -13.22 -14.75
N GLU A 145 13.19 -11.96 -14.42
CA GLU A 145 14.07 -11.07 -15.18
C GLU A 145 15.48 -10.99 -14.59
N GLU A 146 15.75 -11.65 -13.46
CA GLU A 146 16.99 -11.53 -12.67
C GLU A 146 17.38 -10.06 -12.41
N ASN A 147 16.39 -9.20 -12.20
CA ASN A 147 16.56 -7.75 -12.14
C ASN A 147 16.08 -7.15 -10.82
N TRP A 148 16.76 -6.10 -10.39
CA TRP A 148 16.38 -5.31 -9.23
C TRP A 148 15.45 -4.18 -9.64
N GLY A 149 14.48 -3.91 -8.77
CA GLY A 149 13.55 -2.80 -8.91
C GLY A 149 13.10 -2.26 -7.57
N TYR A 150 11.96 -1.58 -7.60
CA TYR A 150 11.36 -0.92 -6.44
C TYR A 150 9.90 -1.29 -6.32
N TYR A 151 9.36 -1.14 -5.11
CA TYR A 151 7.96 -1.29 -4.79
C TYR A 151 7.58 -0.36 -3.64
N LEU A 152 6.28 -0.21 -3.39
CA LEU A 152 5.75 0.50 -2.24
C LEU A 152 5.14 -0.48 -1.25
N THR A 153 5.43 -0.31 0.03
CA THR A 153 4.61 -0.87 1.10
C THR A 153 3.77 0.24 1.72
N LEU A 154 2.47 0.07 1.70
CA LEU A 154 1.52 0.94 2.38
C LEU A 154 1.17 0.32 3.73
N PHE A 155 1.69 0.85 4.83
CA PHE A 155 1.25 0.49 6.17
C PHE A 155 0.06 1.38 6.55
N ILE A 156 -1.05 0.78 6.91
CA ILE A 156 -2.28 1.50 7.27
C ILE A 156 -2.68 1.07 8.67
N HIS A 157 -2.62 2.02 9.59
CA HIS A 157 -2.97 1.85 10.98
C HIS A 157 -4.19 2.69 11.31
N ALA A 158 -5.24 2.07 11.82
CA ALA A 158 -6.45 2.77 12.24
C ALA A 158 -6.76 2.45 13.71
N TYR A 159 -7.20 3.46 14.44
CA TYR A 159 -7.32 3.42 15.88
C TYR A 159 -8.76 3.62 16.32
N GLY A 160 -9.14 3.02 17.46
CA GLY A 160 -10.47 3.14 18.04
C GLY A 160 -10.52 2.74 19.51
N ALA A 161 -11.59 3.14 20.20
CA ALA A 161 -11.84 2.71 21.57
C ALA A 161 -12.28 1.23 21.62
N THR A 162 -12.79 0.70 20.52
CA THR A 162 -13.18 -0.70 20.33
C THR A 162 -12.64 -1.22 19.00
N GLU A 163 -12.59 -2.56 18.85
CA GLU A 163 -12.22 -3.20 17.59
C GLU A 163 -13.12 -2.74 16.43
N ASN A 164 -14.43 -2.62 16.65
CA ASN A 164 -15.37 -2.18 15.64
C ASN A 164 -15.13 -0.73 15.17
N GLU A 165 -14.76 0.18 16.08
CA GLU A 165 -14.39 1.55 15.73
C GLU A 165 -13.11 1.59 14.93
N ALA A 166 -12.08 0.85 15.34
CA ALA A 166 -10.82 0.75 14.62
C ALA A 166 -11.01 0.12 13.22
N GLU A 167 -11.81 -0.95 13.10
CA GLU A 167 -12.16 -1.56 11.81
C GLU A 167 -12.97 -0.60 10.91
N THR A 168 -13.86 0.20 11.49
CA THR A 168 -14.62 1.20 10.74
C THR A 168 -13.68 2.27 10.18
N ALA A 169 -12.76 2.80 10.99
CA ALA A 169 -11.77 3.77 10.55
C ALA A 169 -10.83 3.20 9.48
N TRP A 170 -10.39 1.94 9.65
CA TRP A 170 -9.58 1.22 8.67
C TRP A 170 -10.33 1.00 7.35
N THR A 171 -11.59 0.57 7.41
CA THR A 171 -12.44 0.40 6.24
C THR A 171 -12.57 1.69 5.44
N LEU A 172 -12.80 2.82 6.11
CA LEU A 172 -12.89 4.13 5.48
C LEU A 172 -11.54 4.55 4.85
N ALA A 173 -10.41 4.23 5.50
CA ALA A 173 -9.10 4.49 4.95
C ALA A 173 -8.87 3.70 3.64
N LEU A 174 -9.26 2.41 3.58
CA LEU A 174 -9.16 1.61 2.36
C LEU A 174 -10.08 2.10 1.25
N LEU A 175 -11.29 2.54 1.57
CA LEU A 175 -12.20 3.13 0.57
C LEU A 175 -11.61 4.39 -0.05
N ASN A 176 -11.06 5.29 0.77
CA ASN A 176 -10.38 6.48 0.28
C ASN A 176 -9.13 6.13 -0.56
N LEU A 177 -8.33 5.17 -0.09
CA LEU A 177 -7.17 4.70 -0.86
C LEU A 177 -7.59 4.17 -2.23
N ARG A 178 -8.68 3.40 -2.31
CA ARG A 178 -9.22 2.90 -3.58
C ARG A 178 -9.59 4.03 -4.54
N GLU A 179 -10.18 5.12 -4.04
CA GLU A 179 -10.51 6.29 -4.86
C GLU A 179 -9.24 7.01 -5.34
N VAL A 180 -8.26 7.21 -4.46
CA VAL A 180 -6.98 7.83 -4.81
C VAL A 180 -6.27 7.01 -5.90
N LEU A 181 -6.14 5.68 -5.71
CA LEU A 181 -5.49 4.81 -6.68
C LEU A 181 -6.27 4.71 -8.00
N GLY A 182 -7.60 4.79 -7.95
CA GLY A 182 -8.47 4.80 -9.14
C GLY A 182 -8.33 6.05 -10.01
N GLY A 183 -7.84 7.16 -9.43
CA GLY A 183 -7.58 8.41 -10.14
C GLY A 183 -6.19 8.53 -10.78
N LEU A 184 -5.30 7.55 -10.55
CA LEU A 184 -3.94 7.57 -11.08
C LEU A 184 -3.92 7.32 -12.59
N THR A 185 -3.06 8.07 -13.29
CA THR A 185 -2.78 7.92 -14.73
C THR A 185 -1.30 7.78 -14.96
N GLU A 186 -0.90 7.26 -16.14
CA GLU A 186 0.51 7.21 -16.52
C GLU A 186 1.15 8.61 -16.54
N GLU A 187 0.41 9.63 -16.95
CA GLU A 187 0.89 11.02 -16.95
C GLU A 187 1.23 11.47 -15.53
N THR A 188 0.37 11.16 -14.55
CA THR A 188 0.59 11.51 -13.15
C THR A 188 1.89 10.93 -12.60
N VAL A 189 2.21 9.69 -12.99
CA VAL A 189 3.38 8.97 -12.49
C VAL A 189 4.65 9.27 -13.29
N ASN A 190 4.55 9.53 -14.60
CA ASN A 190 5.71 9.76 -15.47
C ASN A 190 6.16 11.22 -15.49
N THR A 191 5.25 12.18 -15.52
CA THR A 191 5.59 13.59 -15.74
C THR A 191 5.80 14.39 -14.48
N GLY A 192 5.41 13.87 -13.30
CA GLY A 192 5.49 14.52 -11.99
C GLY A 192 5.43 16.03 -12.11
N GLY A 193 4.25 16.58 -12.07
CA GLY A 193 3.89 17.99 -11.96
C GLY A 193 4.98 19.07 -12.13
N LEU A 194 5.71 19.11 -13.24
CA LEU A 194 6.51 20.26 -13.64
C LEU A 194 5.64 21.48 -14.03
N GLY A 195 4.35 21.40 -13.78
CA GLY A 195 3.40 22.43 -14.13
C GLY A 195 2.65 23.00 -12.96
N ARG A 196 3.29 23.78 -12.07
CA ARG A 196 2.68 24.91 -11.34
C ARG A 196 3.58 25.47 -10.22
N TRP A 197 4.83 25.71 -10.49
CA TRP A 197 5.51 26.81 -9.81
C TRP A 197 5.50 28.01 -10.77
N GLY A 198 4.29 28.50 -11.03
CA GLY A 198 4.09 29.76 -11.73
C GLY A 198 4.62 30.87 -10.85
N SER A 199 5.66 31.53 -11.36
CA SER A 199 6.18 32.82 -10.91
C SER A 199 5.04 33.74 -10.42
N ALA A 200 4.99 33.95 -9.11
CA ALA A 200 4.38 35.17 -8.57
C ALA A 200 5.45 36.25 -8.64
N ASN A 201 5.26 37.18 -9.58
CA ASN A 201 5.91 38.49 -9.59
C ASN A 201 5.37 39.33 -8.43
#